data_67f160dbc865d11f8590d52cae34acfb
#
_entry.id   67f160dbc865d11f8590d52cae34acfb
#
_cell.length_a   1.000
_cell.length_b   1.000
_cell.length_c   1.000
_cell.angle_alpha   90.00
_cell.angle_beta   90.00
_cell.angle_gamma   90.00
#
_symmetry.space_group_name_H-M   'P 1'
#
loop_
_entity.id
_entity.type
_entity.pdbx_description
1 polymer ?
#
loop_
_entity_poly.entity_id
_entity_poly.type
_entity_poly.pdbx_seq_one_letter_code
_entity_poly.pdbx_strand_id
1 'polypeptide(L)'
;MLFAHFRASMDNWDPRLLNNLACARTVIAFDNKGVSSSGGATPDSIMTMADDAADFITALGYAKVDVRGFSIGGTVAQELMFRHPAMVRRAILAGTGPQGSDGIRDRDPRISQVATKTPVELTDFLYLFFQQTPTSQAAGRAFLERRGHRDIDPEPASTAQTMAAQAKASASYWSNKTDGPDKLGRVKSPVLIANGSDDIMIATANSFRLFQLLPDAQLILYPDSGHGFLFQYPDLFARHVSIFLSDQGEAK
;
A
#
# COMPACT_ATOMS: atom_id res chain seq x y z
N MET A 1 -8.04 8.42 1.17
CA MET A 1 -7.71 7.58 2.35
C MET A 1 -6.51 6.71 2.05
N LEU A 2 -5.58 6.54 2.99
CA LEU A 2 -4.29 5.89 2.76
C LEU A 2 -4.14 4.66 3.65
N PHE A 3 -3.95 3.48 3.04
CA PHE A 3 -3.63 2.22 3.72
C PHE A 3 -2.12 1.98 3.65
N ALA A 4 -1.49 1.91 4.82
CA ALA A 4 -0.04 1.77 4.95
C ALA A 4 0.48 0.36 4.65
N HIS A 5 1.79 0.25 4.49
CA HIS A 5 2.47 -1.03 4.29
C HIS A 5 2.60 -1.83 5.60
N PHE A 6 3.15 -3.04 5.51
CA PHE A 6 3.39 -3.94 6.65
C PHE A 6 4.13 -3.25 7.79
N ARG A 7 3.61 -3.34 9.02
CA ARG A 7 4.14 -2.74 10.26
C ARG A 7 4.15 -1.20 10.29
N ALA A 8 3.66 -0.54 9.26
CA ALA A 8 3.71 0.92 9.19
C ALA A 8 2.57 1.57 9.96
N SER A 9 2.91 2.69 10.58
CA SER A 9 1.99 3.69 11.09
C SER A 9 1.83 4.85 10.11
N MET A 10 0.98 5.83 10.46
CA MET A 10 0.84 7.06 9.69
C MET A 10 2.13 7.87 9.61
N ASP A 11 3.06 7.74 10.58
CA ASP A 11 4.37 8.40 10.58
C ASP A 11 5.35 7.80 9.55
N ASN A 12 5.00 6.68 8.91
CA ASN A 12 5.82 6.08 7.87
C ASN A 12 5.59 6.64 6.46
N TRP A 13 4.60 7.54 6.30
CA TRP A 13 4.39 8.21 5.03
C TRP A 13 5.41 9.32 4.78
N ASP A 14 5.82 9.49 3.52
CA ASP A 14 6.67 10.60 3.10
C ASP A 14 5.88 11.92 3.20
N PRO A 15 6.29 12.90 4.04
CA PRO A 15 5.59 14.16 4.16
C PRO A 15 5.53 14.93 2.83
N ARG A 16 6.54 14.79 1.96
CA ARG A 16 6.53 15.41 0.63
C ARG A 16 5.41 14.84 -0.25
N LEU A 17 5.22 13.52 -0.21
CA LEU A 17 4.12 12.87 -0.91
C LEU A 17 2.76 13.30 -0.35
N LEU A 18 2.62 13.32 0.99
CA LEU A 18 1.37 13.74 1.65
C LEU A 18 1.02 15.20 1.30
N ASN A 19 1.99 16.11 1.40
CA ASN A 19 1.79 17.53 1.12
C ASN A 19 1.37 17.75 -0.34
N ASN A 20 2.02 17.09 -1.29
CA ASN A 20 1.65 17.17 -2.71
C ASN A 20 0.22 16.67 -2.98
N LEU A 21 -0.20 15.60 -2.31
CA LEU A 21 -1.58 15.10 -2.43
C LEU A 21 -2.59 16.04 -1.76
N ALA A 22 -2.22 16.66 -0.65
CA ALA A 22 -3.08 17.54 0.14
C ALA A 22 -3.32 18.90 -0.53
N CYS A 23 -2.51 19.31 -1.51
CA CYS A 23 -2.70 20.58 -2.24
C CYS A 23 -4.09 20.70 -2.91
N ALA A 24 -4.72 19.58 -3.29
CA ALA A 24 -5.96 19.58 -4.06
C ALA A 24 -7.09 18.73 -3.45
N ARG A 25 -6.86 18.10 -2.31
CA ARG A 25 -7.82 17.18 -1.69
C ARG A 25 -7.56 16.94 -0.21
N THR A 26 -8.59 16.56 0.53
CA THR A 26 -8.41 16.05 1.90
C THR A 26 -7.69 14.71 1.86
N VAL A 27 -6.59 14.60 2.60
CA VAL A 27 -5.82 13.37 2.78
C VAL A 27 -6.12 12.81 4.17
N ILE A 28 -6.56 11.56 4.23
CA ILE A 28 -6.80 10.84 5.48
C ILE A 28 -5.73 9.77 5.60
N ALA A 29 -4.74 10.00 6.46
CA ALA A 29 -3.81 8.98 6.94
C ALA A 29 -4.32 8.48 8.29
N PHE A 30 -4.24 7.18 8.53
CA PHE A 30 -4.69 6.58 9.79
C PHE A 30 -3.92 5.30 10.06
N ASP A 31 -3.90 4.91 11.31
CA ASP A 31 -3.39 3.62 11.73
C ASP A 31 -4.52 2.61 11.78
N ASN A 32 -4.33 1.47 11.11
CA ASN A 32 -5.27 0.38 11.16
C ASN A 32 -5.51 -0.08 12.62
N LYS A 33 -6.66 -0.69 12.87
CA LYS A 33 -7.02 -1.23 14.19
C LYS A 33 -5.89 -2.06 14.80
N GLY A 34 -5.52 -1.75 16.03
CA GLY A 34 -4.44 -2.40 16.79
C GLY A 34 -3.02 -2.08 16.30
N VAL A 35 -2.86 -1.11 15.40
CA VAL A 35 -1.55 -0.62 14.94
C VAL A 35 -1.21 0.67 15.65
N SER A 36 0.00 0.79 16.15
CA SER A 36 0.51 1.99 16.82
C SER A 36 -0.43 2.49 17.93
N SER A 37 -0.94 3.70 17.83
CA SER A 37 -1.86 4.31 18.80
C SER A 37 -3.32 3.89 18.61
N SER A 38 -3.69 3.22 17.52
CA SER A 38 -5.05 2.74 17.30
C SER A 38 -5.41 1.60 18.24
N GLY A 39 -6.54 1.73 18.91
CA GLY A 39 -7.03 0.73 19.87
C GLY A 39 -7.43 -0.60 19.24
N GLY A 40 -7.69 -1.59 20.11
CA GLY A 40 -8.10 -2.93 19.73
C GLY A 40 -6.94 -3.86 19.39
N ALA A 41 -7.25 -5.02 18.80
CA ALA A 41 -6.27 -6.00 18.36
C ALA A 41 -6.17 -5.98 16.82
N THR A 42 -4.96 -6.05 16.29
CA THR A 42 -4.74 -6.14 14.83
C THR A 42 -5.37 -7.42 14.28
N PRO A 43 -6.29 -7.34 13.31
CA PRO A 43 -6.87 -8.51 12.68
C PRO A 43 -5.82 -9.35 11.94
N ASP A 44 -6.01 -10.66 11.92
CA ASP A 44 -5.18 -11.62 11.18
C ASP A 44 -5.81 -12.03 9.82
N SER A 45 -6.70 -11.19 9.31
CA SER A 45 -7.42 -11.37 8.04
C SER A 45 -7.51 -10.05 7.28
N ILE A 46 -7.15 -10.07 6.00
CA ILE A 46 -7.28 -8.89 5.10
C ILE A 46 -8.75 -8.48 4.97
N MET A 47 -9.67 -9.43 4.93
CA MET A 47 -11.12 -9.14 4.88
C MET A 47 -11.58 -8.33 6.09
N THR A 48 -11.17 -8.75 7.30
CA THR A 48 -11.52 -8.03 8.53
C THR A 48 -10.88 -6.64 8.58
N MET A 49 -9.64 -6.49 8.09
CA MET A 49 -9.01 -5.16 7.97
C MET A 49 -9.78 -4.24 7.01
N ALA A 50 -10.35 -4.79 5.95
CA ALA A 50 -11.17 -4.03 5.01
C ALA A 50 -12.53 -3.62 5.63
N ASP A 51 -13.15 -4.49 6.41
CA ASP A 51 -14.39 -4.17 7.13
C ASP A 51 -14.15 -3.09 8.22
N ASP A 52 -13.08 -3.21 9.01
CA ASP A 52 -12.67 -2.19 9.99
C ASP A 52 -12.41 -0.82 9.28
N ALA A 53 -11.84 -0.83 8.08
CA ALA A 53 -11.65 0.37 7.29
C ALA A 53 -12.98 0.98 6.79
N ALA A 54 -13.94 0.15 6.40
CA ALA A 54 -15.27 0.60 6.01
C ALA A 54 -16.03 1.24 7.19
N ASP A 55 -15.92 0.65 8.37
CA ASP A 55 -16.47 1.20 9.62
C ASP A 55 -15.84 2.56 9.94
N PHE A 56 -14.52 2.68 9.79
CA PHE A 56 -13.81 3.94 10.01
C PHE A 56 -14.23 5.03 9.01
N ILE A 57 -14.36 4.71 7.72
CA ILE A 57 -14.87 5.63 6.69
C ILE A 57 -16.27 6.14 7.07
N THR A 58 -17.14 5.23 7.51
CA THR A 58 -18.51 5.54 7.95
C THR A 58 -18.49 6.43 9.19
N ALA A 59 -17.66 6.13 10.18
CA ALA A 59 -17.53 6.93 11.41
C ALA A 59 -17.03 8.36 11.14
N LEU A 60 -16.22 8.56 10.08
CA LEU A 60 -15.81 9.88 9.61
C LEU A 60 -16.91 10.64 8.83
N GLY A 61 -18.07 10.01 8.57
CA GLY A 61 -19.18 10.61 7.84
C GLY A 61 -19.03 10.60 6.33
N TYR A 62 -18.09 9.82 5.76
CA TYR A 62 -17.93 9.73 4.31
C TYR A 62 -18.76 8.58 3.74
N ALA A 63 -19.61 8.88 2.77
CA ALA A 63 -20.31 7.85 1.99
C ALA A 63 -19.40 7.22 0.92
N LYS A 64 -18.43 7.97 0.39
CA LYS A 64 -17.56 7.55 -0.70
C LYS A 64 -16.20 8.24 -0.62
N VAL A 65 -15.13 7.48 -0.84
CA VAL A 65 -13.74 7.95 -0.76
C VAL A 65 -12.91 7.42 -1.93
N ASP A 66 -11.80 8.10 -2.23
CA ASP A 66 -10.70 7.51 -2.98
C ASP A 66 -9.79 6.76 -2.03
N VAL A 67 -9.35 5.58 -2.41
CA VAL A 67 -8.46 4.76 -1.61
C VAL A 67 -7.09 4.63 -2.27
N ARG A 68 -6.03 4.68 -1.47
CA ARG A 68 -4.69 4.33 -1.88
C ARG A 68 -4.13 3.28 -0.92
N GLY A 69 -3.87 2.10 -1.46
CA GLY A 69 -3.26 1.02 -0.69
C GLY A 69 -1.82 0.78 -1.14
N PHE A 70 -0.89 0.75 -0.20
CA PHE A 70 0.50 0.42 -0.45
C PHE A 70 0.86 -0.94 0.18
N SER A 71 1.43 -1.85 -0.62
CA SER A 71 1.84 -3.18 -0.15
C SER A 71 0.64 -3.98 0.42
N ILE A 72 0.69 -4.43 1.68
CA ILE A 72 -0.47 -5.04 2.37
C ILE A 72 -1.69 -4.10 2.36
N GLY A 73 -1.49 -2.79 2.45
CA GLY A 73 -2.58 -1.82 2.31
C GLY A 73 -3.27 -1.90 0.95
N GLY A 74 -2.55 -2.32 -0.09
CA GLY A 74 -3.12 -2.59 -1.41
C GLY A 74 -4.03 -3.82 -1.44
N THR A 75 -3.75 -4.85 -0.64
CA THR A 75 -4.64 -6.00 -0.48
C THR A 75 -5.90 -5.63 0.30
N VAL A 76 -5.76 -4.79 1.34
CA VAL A 76 -6.90 -4.24 2.09
C VAL A 76 -7.79 -3.38 1.18
N ALA A 77 -7.20 -2.53 0.33
CA ALA A 77 -7.94 -1.72 -0.64
C ALA A 77 -8.69 -2.59 -1.65
N GLN A 78 -8.12 -3.70 -2.12
CA GLN A 78 -8.80 -4.66 -3.00
C GLN A 78 -10.00 -5.29 -2.29
N GLU A 79 -9.84 -5.80 -1.06
CA GLU A 79 -10.96 -6.37 -0.30
C GLU A 79 -12.05 -5.31 -0.01
N LEU A 80 -11.67 -4.05 0.25
CA LEU A 80 -12.65 -2.97 0.42
C LEU A 80 -13.47 -2.76 -0.87
N MET A 81 -12.82 -2.78 -2.06
CA MET A 81 -13.54 -2.69 -3.34
C MET A 81 -14.49 -3.87 -3.58
N PHE A 82 -14.16 -5.07 -3.10
CA PHE A 82 -15.00 -6.25 -3.27
C PHE A 82 -16.19 -6.26 -2.32
N ARG A 83 -15.95 -5.92 -1.06
CA ARG A 83 -16.93 -6.05 0.03
C ARG A 83 -17.81 -4.81 0.18
N HIS A 84 -17.25 -3.63 -0.11
CA HIS A 84 -17.91 -2.33 0.06
C HIS A 84 -17.78 -1.47 -1.22
N PRO A 85 -18.18 -1.98 -2.41
CA PRO A 85 -17.92 -1.32 -3.70
C PRO A 85 -18.54 0.08 -3.81
N ALA A 86 -19.64 0.35 -3.09
CA ALA A 86 -20.28 1.66 -3.09
C ALA A 86 -19.42 2.74 -2.40
N MET A 87 -18.51 2.34 -1.51
CA MET A 87 -17.65 3.27 -0.75
C MET A 87 -16.41 3.73 -1.51
N VAL A 88 -16.02 3.03 -2.59
CA VAL A 88 -14.78 3.35 -3.32
C VAL A 88 -15.12 4.04 -4.62
N ARG A 89 -14.67 5.29 -4.79
CA ARG A 89 -14.81 6.05 -6.04
C ARG A 89 -13.73 5.64 -7.04
N ARG A 90 -12.47 5.70 -6.65
CA ARG A 90 -11.28 5.32 -7.41
C ARG A 90 -10.27 4.68 -6.48
N ALA A 91 -9.46 3.77 -6.98
CA ALA A 91 -8.41 3.12 -6.20
C ALA A 91 -7.03 3.30 -6.80
N ILE A 92 -6.02 3.46 -5.94
CA ILE A 92 -4.62 3.41 -6.31
C ILE A 92 -4.00 2.21 -5.59
N LEU A 93 -3.51 1.23 -6.35
CA LEU A 93 -2.86 0.02 -5.87
C LEU A 93 -1.37 0.11 -6.11
N ALA A 94 -0.61 0.39 -5.06
CA ALA A 94 0.82 0.64 -5.12
C ALA A 94 1.63 -0.53 -4.53
N GLY A 95 2.61 -1.07 -5.28
CA GLY A 95 3.50 -2.12 -4.79
C GLY A 95 2.76 -3.34 -4.25
N THR A 96 1.75 -3.81 -4.95
CA THR A 96 0.88 -4.93 -4.53
C THR A 96 0.55 -5.85 -5.71
N GLY A 97 -0.17 -6.93 -5.43
CA GLY A 97 -0.58 -7.92 -6.43
C GLY A 97 -1.97 -8.49 -6.14
N PRO A 98 -2.53 -9.29 -7.06
CA PRO A 98 -3.81 -9.95 -6.85
C PRO A 98 -3.71 -11.05 -5.77
N GLN A 99 -4.83 -11.40 -5.18
CA GLN A 99 -4.94 -12.56 -4.29
C GLN A 99 -4.41 -13.81 -4.99
N GLY A 100 -3.66 -14.63 -4.27
CA GLY A 100 -3.09 -15.86 -4.82
C GLY A 100 -1.91 -15.64 -5.78
N SER A 101 -1.29 -14.47 -5.78
CA SER A 101 -0.12 -14.15 -6.63
C SER A 101 1.02 -15.12 -6.44
N ASP A 102 1.64 -15.49 -7.55
CA ASP A 102 2.89 -16.26 -7.57
C ASP A 102 4.10 -15.37 -7.27
N GLY A 103 5.21 -15.99 -6.88
CA GLY A 103 6.50 -15.31 -6.64
C GLY A 103 6.66 -14.64 -5.28
N ILE A 104 5.59 -14.52 -4.47
CA ILE A 104 5.71 -13.97 -3.11
C ILE A 104 6.19 -15.04 -2.14
N ARG A 105 5.82 -16.29 -2.37
CA ARG A 105 6.31 -17.43 -1.56
C ARG A 105 7.71 -17.87 -1.96
N ASP A 106 8.03 -17.78 -3.25
CA ASP A 106 9.27 -18.26 -3.83
C ASP A 106 10.36 -17.16 -3.90
N ARG A 107 10.10 -15.99 -3.28
CA ARG A 107 11.09 -14.93 -3.16
C ARG A 107 12.24 -15.36 -2.26
N ASP A 108 13.40 -14.72 -2.43
CA ASP A 108 14.58 -14.97 -1.58
C ASP A 108 14.18 -14.96 -0.09
N PRO A 109 14.45 -16.05 0.66
CA PRO A 109 14.15 -16.14 2.10
C PRO A 109 14.73 -14.98 2.92
N ARG A 110 15.82 -14.38 2.48
CA ARG A 110 16.44 -13.20 3.10
C ARG A 110 15.46 -12.03 3.18
N ILE A 111 14.60 -11.84 2.16
CA ILE A 111 13.60 -10.77 2.16
C ILE A 111 12.66 -10.92 3.36
N SER A 112 12.17 -12.12 3.60
CA SER A 112 11.27 -12.39 4.74
C SER A 112 11.98 -12.24 6.08
N GLN A 113 13.23 -12.70 6.19
CA GLN A 113 14.04 -12.54 7.39
C GLN A 113 14.25 -11.07 7.73
N VAL A 114 14.63 -10.25 6.74
CA VAL A 114 14.85 -8.82 6.93
C VAL A 114 13.54 -8.08 7.25
N ALA A 115 12.45 -8.41 6.55
CA ALA A 115 11.13 -7.77 6.78
C ALA A 115 10.55 -8.02 8.18
N THR A 116 10.94 -9.12 8.83
CA THR A 116 10.48 -9.47 10.18
C THR A 116 11.49 -9.17 11.28
N LYS A 117 12.67 -8.64 10.93
CA LYS A 117 13.71 -8.28 11.90
C LYS A 117 13.23 -7.21 12.88
N THR A 118 13.67 -7.29 14.11
CA THR A 118 13.38 -6.32 15.16
C THR A 118 14.63 -6.10 16.02
N PRO A 119 15.13 -4.88 16.18
CA PRO A 119 14.67 -3.66 15.51
C PRO A 119 14.98 -3.65 14.01
N VAL A 120 14.22 -2.88 13.23
CA VAL A 120 14.50 -2.62 11.81
C VAL A 120 15.60 -1.56 11.73
N GLU A 121 16.67 -1.86 11.00
CA GLU A 121 17.77 -0.92 10.76
C GLU A 121 17.56 -0.13 9.45
N LEU A 122 18.28 0.98 9.33
CA LEU A 122 18.31 1.79 8.11
C LEU A 122 18.64 0.94 6.87
N THR A 123 19.66 0.10 6.98
CA THR A 123 20.12 -0.79 5.91
C THR A 123 19.08 -1.84 5.51
N ASP A 124 18.30 -2.33 6.48
CA ASP A 124 17.20 -3.27 6.24
C ASP A 124 16.10 -2.62 5.40
N PHE A 125 15.74 -1.38 5.77
CA PHE A 125 14.74 -0.62 5.02
C PHE A 125 15.22 -0.29 3.61
N LEU A 126 16.45 0.18 3.46
CA LEU A 126 17.04 0.46 2.15
C LEU A 126 17.12 -0.78 1.26
N TYR A 127 17.46 -1.94 1.83
CA TYR A 127 17.49 -3.21 1.11
C TYR A 127 16.11 -3.62 0.58
N LEU A 128 15.09 -3.53 1.42
CA LEU A 128 13.73 -3.99 1.06
C LEU A 128 13.01 -3.05 0.08
N PHE A 129 13.24 -1.74 0.21
CA PHE A 129 12.42 -0.74 -0.48
C PHE A 129 13.09 -0.12 -1.69
N PHE A 130 14.42 -0.11 -1.78
CA PHE A 130 15.15 0.59 -2.82
C PHE A 130 16.10 -0.35 -3.57
N GLN A 131 16.28 -0.07 -4.87
CA GLN A 131 17.26 -0.78 -5.68
C GLN A 131 18.68 -0.59 -5.12
N GLN A 132 19.56 -1.54 -5.41
CA GLN A 132 20.96 -1.47 -4.98
C GLN A 132 21.82 -0.59 -5.91
N THR A 133 21.20 0.30 -6.66
CA THR A 133 21.89 1.31 -7.46
C THR A 133 22.22 2.54 -6.61
N PRO A 134 23.27 3.30 -6.94
CA PRO A 134 23.60 4.52 -6.22
C PRO A 134 22.45 5.52 -6.18
N THR A 135 21.71 5.66 -7.27
CA THR A 135 20.57 6.59 -7.43
C THR A 135 19.43 6.23 -6.49
N SER A 136 19.00 4.98 -6.52
CA SER A 136 17.88 4.50 -5.69
C SER A 136 18.24 4.52 -4.20
N GLN A 137 19.47 4.11 -3.84
CA GLN A 137 19.95 4.15 -2.46
C GLN A 137 20.05 5.59 -1.93
N ALA A 138 20.47 6.55 -2.76
CA ALA A 138 20.50 7.97 -2.37
C ALA A 138 19.07 8.51 -2.16
N ALA A 139 18.12 8.15 -3.03
CA ALA A 139 16.71 8.52 -2.88
C ALA A 139 16.09 7.93 -1.60
N GLY A 140 16.47 6.70 -1.25
CA GLY A 140 16.05 6.05 -0.01
C GLY A 140 16.54 6.79 1.24
N ARG A 141 17.81 7.17 1.27
CA ARG A 141 18.36 7.99 2.38
C ARG A 141 17.67 9.34 2.47
N ALA A 142 17.47 10.01 1.33
CA ALA A 142 16.77 11.30 1.29
C ALA A 142 15.31 11.18 1.76
N PHE A 143 14.62 10.07 1.46
CA PHE A 143 13.29 9.80 2.02
C PHE A 143 13.32 9.66 3.54
N LEU A 144 14.26 8.86 4.08
CA LEU A 144 14.36 8.64 5.52
C LEU A 144 14.71 9.92 6.28
N GLU A 145 15.53 10.79 5.68
CA GLU A 145 15.83 12.12 6.19
C GLU A 145 14.57 13.01 6.21
N ARG A 146 13.81 13.07 5.10
CA ARG A 146 12.57 13.86 5.01
C ARG A 146 11.50 13.35 5.97
N ARG A 147 11.36 12.04 6.10
CA ARG A 147 10.41 11.45 7.02
C ARG A 147 10.71 11.88 8.46
N GLY A 148 12.01 11.89 8.83
CA GLY A 148 12.47 12.31 10.14
C GLY A 148 11.81 11.53 11.28
N HIS A 149 11.68 12.21 12.39
CA HIS A 149 10.85 11.80 13.52
C HIS A 149 9.81 12.90 13.77
N ARG A 150 8.59 12.48 14.04
CA ARG A 150 7.56 13.38 14.51
C ARG A 150 7.88 13.76 15.96
N ASP A 151 8.04 15.06 16.23
CA ASP A 151 8.48 15.55 17.54
C ASP A 151 7.32 15.63 18.55
N ILE A 152 6.08 15.75 18.08
CA ILE A 152 4.88 15.85 18.90
C ILE A 152 4.04 14.59 18.70
N ASP A 153 3.76 13.88 19.78
CA ASP A 153 2.95 12.65 19.82
C ASP A 153 3.37 11.63 18.73
N PRO A 154 4.64 11.19 18.70
CA PRO A 154 5.09 10.23 17.71
C PRO A 154 4.34 8.90 17.89
N GLU A 155 4.01 8.27 16.75
CA GLU A 155 3.38 6.95 16.77
C GLU A 155 4.33 5.89 17.35
N PRO A 156 3.89 5.08 18.32
CA PRO A 156 4.69 3.98 18.82
C PRO A 156 4.97 2.95 17.72
N ALA A 157 6.11 2.30 17.81
CA ALA A 157 6.46 1.23 16.87
C ALA A 157 5.43 0.09 16.94
N SER A 158 5.14 -0.52 15.79
CA SER A 158 4.27 -1.69 15.71
C SER A 158 4.79 -2.84 16.60
N THR A 159 3.88 -3.46 17.34
CA THR A 159 4.20 -4.55 18.26
C THR A 159 4.52 -5.87 17.53
N ALA A 160 5.14 -6.82 18.24
CA ALA A 160 5.33 -8.17 17.73
C ALA A 160 3.99 -8.87 17.43
N GLN A 161 2.95 -8.57 18.20
CA GLN A 161 1.59 -9.10 17.98
C GLN A 161 0.99 -8.55 16.67
N THR A 162 1.11 -7.23 16.43
CA THR A 162 0.70 -6.59 15.17
C THR A 162 1.44 -7.21 13.97
N MET A 163 2.75 -7.38 14.10
CA MET A 163 3.56 -8.01 13.05
C MET A 163 3.09 -9.43 12.74
N ALA A 164 2.86 -10.24 13.77
CA ALA A 164 2.39 -11.63 13.60
C ALA A 164 1.01 -11.70 12.95
N ALA A 165 0.07 -10.84 13.36
CA ALA A 165 -1.27 -10.78 12.80
C ALA A 165 -1.25 -10.38 11.31
N GLN A 166 -0.53 -9.31 10.96
CA GLN A 166 -0.38 -8.88 9.57
C GLN A 166 0.34 -9.90 8.70
N ALA A 167 1.38 -10.59 9.24
CA ALA A 167 2.07 -11.66 8.53
C ALA A 167 1.14 -12.84 8.24
N LYS A 168 0.30 -13.25 9.21
CA LYS A 168 -0.70 -14.30 9.02
C LYS A 168 -1.75 -13.90 7.98
N ALA A 169 -2.29 -12.68 8.08
CA ALA A 169 -3.25 -12.14 7.11
C ALA A 169 -2.68 -12.15 5.69
N SER A 170 -1.45 -11.65 5.52
CA SER A 170 -0.74 -11.64 4.25
C SER A 170 -0.51 -13.06 3.71
N ALA A 171 -0.01 -13.97 4.53
CA ALA A 171 0.24 -15.36 4.12
C ALA A 171 -1.03 -16.06 3.66
N SER A 172 -2.16 -15.85 4.35
CA SER A 172 -3.46 -16.37 3.96
C SER A 172 -3.92 -15.79 2.61
N TYR A 173 -3.81 -14.47 2.43
CA TYR A 173 -4.21 -13.78 1.19
C TYR A 173 -3.42 -14.28 -0.02
N TRP A 174 -2.09 -14.35 0.09
CA TRP A 174 -1.23 -14.79 -1.00
C TRP A 174 -1.34 -16.30 -1.30
N SER A 175 -1.78 -17.10 -0.33
CA SER A 175 -1.96 -18.55 -0.55
C SER A 175 -3.32 -18.93 -1.14
N ASN A 176 -4.31 -18.05 -1.06
CA ASN A 176 -5.64 -18.33 -1.57
C ASN A 176 -5.71 -18.10 -3.08
N LYS A 177 -5.77 -19.17 -3.86
CA LYS A 177 -5.84 -19.16 -5.33
C LYS A 177 -7.26 -19.32 -5.89
N THR A 178 -8.29 -19.34 -5.05
CA THR A 178 -9.61 -19.81 -5.47
C THR A 178 -10.41 -18.79 -6.28
N ASP A 179 -10.50 -17.53 -5.85
CA ASP A 179 -11.47 -16.57 -6.37
C ASP A 179 -10.93 -15.17 -6.72
N GLY A 180 -9.63 -14.96 -6.51
CA GLY A 180 -8.99 -13.65 -6.74
C GLY A 180 -9.22 -13.06 -8.13
N PRO A 181 -8.98 -13.79 -9.24
CA PRO A 181 -9.21 -13.30 -10.59
C PRO A 181 -10.66 -12.93 -10.85
N ASP A 182 -11.62 -13.76 -10.41
CA ASP A 182 -13.05 -13.51 -10.61
C ASP A 182 -13.56 -12.28 -9.86
N LYS A 183 -13.04 -12.05 -8.64
CA LYS A 183 -13.35 -10.84 -7.87
C LYS A 183 -12.84 -9.58 -8.57
N LEU A 184 -11.61 -9.61 -9.07
CA LEU A 184 -11.00 -8.48 -9.78
C LEU A 184 -11.76 -8.13 -11.05
N GLY A 185 -12.22 -9.13 -11.83
CA GLY A 185 -13.03 -8.93 -13.02
C GLY A 185 -14.38 -8.26 -12.78
N ARG A 186 -14.84 -8.20 -11.53
CA ARG A 186 -16.11 -7.54 -11.14
C ARG A 186 -15.94 -6.15 -10.55
N VAL A 187 -14.69 -5.67 -10.39
CA VAL A 187 -14.42 -4.32 -9.89
C VAL A 187 -14.95 -3.28 -10.86
N LYS A 188 -15.73 -2.32 -10.34
CA LYS A 188 -16.34 -1.25 -11.15
C LYS A 188 -15.60 0.09 -11.00
N SER A 189 -14.87 0.27 -9.91
CA SER A 189 -14.11 1.49 -9.67
C SER A 189 -12.88 1.52 -10.56
N PRO A 190 -12.58 2.64 -11.23
CA PRO A 190 -11.31 2.82 -11.95
C PRO A 190 -10.11 2.63 -11.02
N VAL A 191 -9.05 1.99 -11.51
CA VAL A 191 -7.86 1.64 -10.72
C VAL A 191 -6.59 2.16 -11.36
N LEU A 192 -5.77 2.89 -10.61
CA LEU A 192 -4.38 3.16 -10.96
C LEU A 192 -3.48 2.15 -10.24
N ILE A 193 -2.74 1.37 -10.99
CA ILE A 193 -1.73 0.45 -10.49
C ILE A 193 -0.36 1.11 -10.66
N ALA A 194 0.47 1.05 -9.63
CA ALA A 194 1.81 1.61 -9.68
C ALA A 194 2.83 0.72 -8.97
N ASN A 195 4.03 0.57 -9.54
CA ASN A 195 5.11 -0.17 -8.89
C ASN A 195 6.49 0.31 -9.37
N GLY A 196 7.54 -0.05 -8.64
CA GLY A 196 8.92 0.03 -9.11
C GLY A 196 9.21 -1.03 -10.17
N SER A 197 10.21 -0.76 -11.03
CA SER A 197 10.62 -1.70 -12.11
C SER A 197 11.11 -3.04 -11.58
N ASP A 198 11.65 -3.05 -10.34
CA ASP A 198 12.33 -4.21 -9.74
C ASP A 198 11.97 -4.37 -8.26
N ASP A 199 10.70 -4.49 -7.97
CA ASP A 199 10.21 -4.72 -6.61
C ASP A 199 10.52 -6.16 -6.17
N ILE A 200 11.41 -6.31 -5.18
CA ILE A 200 11.79 -7.61 -4.62
C ILE A 200 10.81 -8.10 -3.54
N MET A 201 10.01 -7.21 -2.96
CA MET A 201 9.02 -7.55 -1.92
C MET A 201 7.78 -8.20 -2.53
N ILE A 202 7.21 -7.55 -3.55
CA ILE A 202 6.07 -8.02 -4.32
C ILE A 202 6.42 -7.81 -5.80
N ALA A 203 6.89 -8.89 -6.44
CA ALA A 203 7.45 -8.83 -7.78
C ALA A 203 6.58 -7.98 -8.73
N THR A 204 7.23 -7.08 -9.48
CA THR A 204 6.58 -6.12 -10.39
C THR A 204 5.62 -6.78 -11.38
N ALA A 205 5.89 -8.04 -11.77
CA ALA A 205 4.99 -8.84 -12.61
C ALA A 205 3.57 -8.97 -12.03
N ASN A 206 3.40 -8.92 -10.71
CA ASN A 206 2.08 -8.96 -10.07
C ASN A 206 1.26 -7.69 -10.34
N SER A 207 1.91 -6.55 -10.54
CA SER A 207 1.24 -5.31 -10.95
C SER A 207 0.71 -5.40 -12.38
N PHE A 208 1.45 -6.03 -13.29
CA PHE A 208 0.97 -6.33 -14.63
C PHE A 208 -0.20 -7.34 -14.59
N ARG A 209 -0.12 -8.33 -13.71
CA ARG A 209 -1.23 -9.29 -13.51
C ARG A 209 -2.51 -8.61 -13.01
N LEU A 210 -2.41 -7.67 -12.08
CA LEU A 210 -3.55 -6.83 -11.65
C LEU A 210 -4.15 -6.08 -12.84
N PHE A 211 -3.30 -5.45 -13.67
CA PHE A 211 -3.73 -4.72 -14.85
C PHE A 211 -4.51 -5.60 -15.84
N GLN A 212 -4.09 -6.84 -16.04
CA GLN A 212 -4.79 -7.78 -16.93
C GLN A 212 -6.14 -8.24 -16.38
N LEU A 213 -6.32 -8.27 -15.06
CA LEU A 213 -7.51 -8.81 -14.39
C LEU A 213 -8.58 -7.73 -14.12
N LEU A 214 -8.19 -6.47 -14.03
CA LEU A 214 -9.10 -5.36 -13.72
C LEU A 214 -9.72 -4.78 -15.01
N PRO A 215 -11.03 -4.57 -15.07
CA PRO A 215 -11.71 -4.08 -16.28
C PRO A 215 -11.35 -2.65 -16.68
N ASP A 216 -11.10 -1.77 -15.71
CA ASP A 216 -10.77 -0.35 -15.90
C ASP A 216 -9.54 0.01 -15.06
N ALA A 217 -8.35 -0.24 -15.63
CA ALA A 217 -7.08 -0.04 -14.95
C ALA A 217 -6.05 0.70 -15.82
N GLN A 218 -5.21 1.48 -15.18
CA GLN A 218 -3.99 2.05 -15.72
C GLN A 218 -2.80 1.49 -14.96
N LEU A 219 -1.67 1.27 -15.63
CA LEU A 219 -0.43 0.78 -15.02
C LEU A 219 0.71 1.75 -15.27
N ILE A 220 1.42 2.12 -14.20
CA ILE A 220 2.63 2.94 -14.29
C ILE A 220 3.76 2.21 -13.55
N LEU A 221 4.88 1.99 -14.24
CA LEU A 221 6.10 1.47 -13.66
C LEU A 221 7.17 2.56 -13.59
N TYR A 222 7.86 2.64 -12.45
CA TYR A 222 8.90 3.63 -12.19
C TYR A 222 10.27 2.99 -12.39
N PRO A 223 11.17 3.58 -13.21
CA PRO A 223 12.47 3.00 -13.49
C PRO A 223 13.38 3.04 -12.27
N ASP A 224 14.42 2.18 -12.26
CA ASP A 224 15.46 2.15 -11.21
C ASP A 224 14.88 2.21 -9.79
N SER A 225 13.79 1.51 -9.53
CA SER A 225 13.13 1.57 -8.23
C SER A 225 12.53 0.23 -7.81
N GLY A 226 12.56 -0.01 -6.50
CA GLY A 226 11.98 -1.18 -5.86
C GLY A 226 10.61 -0.88 -5.24
N HIS A 227 10.31 -1.58 -4.14
CA HIS A 227 9.06 -1.45 -3.41
C HIS A 227 8.76 -0.01 -2.97
N GLY A 228 9.79 0.78 -2.63
CA GLY A 228 9.70 2.17 -2.19
C GLY A 228 9.62 3.21 -3.31
N PHE A 229 9.25 2.84 -4.53
CA PHE A 229 9.17 3.75 -5.69
C PHE A 229 8.42 5.06 -5.40
N LEU A 230 7.35 5.01 -4.62
CA LEU A 230 6.54 6.18 -4.26
C LEU A 230 7.26 7.15 -3.32
N PHE A 231 8.28 6.69 -2.61
CA PHE A 231 9.18 7.48 -1.77
C PHE A 231 10.40 7.97 -2.54
N GLN A 232 10.79 7.24 -3.59
CA GLN A 232 11.84 7.65 -4.52
C GLN A 232 11.36 8.74 -5.48
N TYR A 233 10.12 8.66 -5.92
CA TYR A 233 9.49 9.56 -6.89
C TYR A 233 8.26 10.28 -6.30
N PRO A 234 8.33 10.93 -5.11
CA PRO A 234 7.14 11.43 -4.42
C PRO A 234 6.35 12.46 -5.23
N ASP A 235 7.03 13.37 -5.92
CA ASP A 235 6.38 14.41 -6.73
C ASP A 235 5.75 13.84 -8.00
N LEU A 236 6.48 12.97 -8.69
CA LEU A 236 5.99 12.36 -9.93
C LEU A 236 4.81 11.45 -9.65
N PHE A 237 4.90 10.63 -8.62
CA PHE A 237 3.81 9.75 -8.20
C PHE A 237 2.58 10.56 -7.78
N ALA A 238 2.76 11.64 -6.99
CA ALA A 238 1.66 12.52 -6.59
C ALA A 238 0.97 13.17 -7.80
N ARG A 239 1.73 13.57 -8.84
CA ARG A 239 1.15 14.10 -10.10
C ARG A 239 0.32 13.05 -10.82
N HIS A 240 0.83 11.82 -10.99
CA HIS A 240 0.08 10.74 -11.64
C HIS A 240 -1.20 10.42 -10.88
N VAL A 241 -1.13 10.32 -9.54
CA VAL A 241 -2.31 10.13 -8.69
C VAL A 241 -3.29 11.29 -8.85
N SER A 242 -2.79 12.52 -8.89
CA SER A 242 -3.67 13.71 -9.03
C SER A 242 -4.37 13.76 -10.37
N ILE A 243 -3.69 13.46 -11.46
CA ILE A 243 -4.30 13.33 -12.80
C ILE A 243 -5.40 12.27 -12.78
N PHE A 244 -5.07 11.07 -12.30
CA PHE A 244 -6.01 9.96 -12.25
C PHE A 244 -7.25 10.27 -11.40
N LEU A 245 -7.09 10.93 -10.23
CA LEU A 245 -8.21 11.25 -9.35
C LEU A 245 -9.04 12.43 -9.81
N SER A 246 -8.49 13.32 -10.65
CA SER A 246 -9.19 14.50 -11.18
C SER A 246 -9.93 14.21 -12.49
N ASP A 247 -9.62 13.10 -13.13
CA ASP A 247 -10.32 12.67 -14.34
C ASP A 247 -11.80 12.45 -14.03
N GLN A 248 -12.68 13.19 -14.74
CA GLN A 248 -14.15 13.09 -14.56
C GLN A 248 -14.71 11.83 -15.26
N GLY A 249 -13.87 11.11 -16.02
CA GLY A 249 -14.28 10.03 -16.89
C GLY A 249 -15.11 10.56 -18.05
N GLU A 250 -14.70 10.36 -19.27
CA GLU A 250 -15.63 10.46 -20.39
C GLU A 250 -16.75 9.45 -20.13
N ALA A 251 -18.01 9.91 -20.13
CA ALA A 251 -19.17 9.02 -20.00
C ALA A 251 -19.08 7.97 -21.13
N LYS A 252 -18.76 6.72 -20.72
CA LYS A 252 -18.81 5.58 -21.62
C LYS A 252 -20.24 5.18 -21.88
#